data_22f99b147eac24d60a71e62687acef95
#
_entry.id   22f99b147eac24d60a71e62687acef95
#
_cell.length_a   1.000
_cell.length_b   1.000
_cell.length_c   1.000
_cell.angle_alpha   90.00
_cell.angle_beta   90.00
_cell.angle_gamma   90.00
#
_symmetry.space_group_name_H-M   'P 1'
#
loop_
_entity.id
_entity.type
_entity.pdbx_description
1 polymer ?
#
loop_
_entity_poly.entity_id
_entity_poly.type
_entity_poly.pdbx_seq_one_letter_code
_entity_poly.pdbx_strand_id
1 'polypeptide(L)'
;MTDATFQVAVTEADARAFATLSGDWNPLHTDPAHAARTAYGRPVLHGAFAAGLMSRMAGMYLPGTDCLLHSLRLRFVAPIVPPATLTVRGQLVGTGAGDVGRVDVTISDASTGTRYVDGVYEFGRHTVDAPSLTTRPTLAVGPAPILVTGATGGLGRAVLERLGARGLGLSRSPHEGLAHVPDLARVAESLPDGKIGGIVHCAWPSPDNEALIALDDPARAIEHHLAGPVAQAIALARLLMERGVDDAMLVLIGSTAAAPGRHNYRMPLYSLAKSLVPELTRILALELAPSTRRCAAIVFDVVEAGMNARISAGARIAHADRSPFGRLATAAEAAAQVAWVLDNAGFLASGATLTLTGAAAP
;
A
#
# COMPACT_ATOMS: atom_id res chain seq x y z
N MET A 1 -6.10 -7.25 36.91
CA MET A 1 -4.80 -6.67 37.36
C MET A 1 -4.95 -5.17 37.27
N THR A 2 -4.70 -4.43 38.33
CA THR A 2 -4.84 -2.96 38.37
C THR A 2 -3.48 -2.25 38.23
N ASP A 3 -2.40 -2.97 38.46
CA ASP A 3 -1.02 -2.47 38.37
C ASP A 3 -0.13 -3.45 37.62
N ALA A 4 0.83 -2.92 36.90
CA ALA A 4 1.88 -3.71 36.27
C ALA A 4 3.21 -2.95 36.30
N THR A 5 4.30 -3.69 36.37
CA THR A 5 5.65 -3.13 36.36
C THR A 5 6.58 -4.05 35.59
N PHE A 6 7.45 -3.48 34.77
CA PHE A 6 8.57 -4.18 34.17
C PHE A 6 9.83 -3.32 34.17
N GLN A 7 10.98 -3.96 34.00
CA GLN A 7 12.25 -3.27 33.81
C GLN A 7 12.81 -3.52 32.43
N VAL A 8 13.56 -2.55 31.94
CA VAL A 8 14.27 -2.64 30.67
C VAL A 8 15.62 -1.92 30.76
N ALA A 9 16.67 -2.63 30.39
CA ALA A 9 17.98 -2.01 30.20
C ALA A 9 18.01 -1.31 28.85
N VAL A 10 18.50 -0.09 28.82
CA VAL A 10 18.63 0.73 27.61
C VAL A 10 20.10 1.09 27.42
N THR A 11 20.61 0.83 26.24
CA THR A 11 22.01 1.01 25.85
C THR A 11 22.15 2.09 24.78
N GLU A 12 23.36 2.49 24.46
CA GLU A 12 23.63 3.36 23.32
C GLU A 12 23.28 2.67 21.98
N ALA A 13 23.37 1.32 21.92
CA ALA A 13 22.97 0.56 20.75
C ALA A 13 21.45 0.65 20.50
N ASP A 14 20.64 0.65 21.57
CA ASP A 14 19.19 0.83 21.46
C ASP A 14 18.82 2.22 20.96
N ALA A 15 19.54 3.26 21.40
CA ALA A 15 19.35 4.62 20.90
C ALA A 15 19.66 4.72 19.39
N ARG A 16 20.72 4.07 18.92
CA ARG A 16 21.07 4.00 17.50
C ARG A 16 20.05 3.19 16.69
N ALA A 17 19.60 2.05 17.23
CA ALA A 17 18.57 1.25 16.59
C ALA A 17 17.27 2.04 16.43
N PHE A 18 16.91 2.83 17.45
CA PHE A 18 15.74 3.70 17.38
C PHE A 18 15.92 4.84 16.36
N ALA A 19 17.11 5.45 16.26
CA ALA A 19 17.41 6.44 15.24
C ALA A 19 17.25 5.86 13.83
N THR A 20 17.72 4.62 13.61
CA THR A 20 17.54 3.90 12.35
C THR A 20 16.07 3.63 12.04
N LEU A 21 15.31 3.18 13.04
CA LEU A 21 13.89 2.85 12.88
C LEU A 21 13.03 4.10 12.62
N SER A 22 13.27 5.17 13.37
CA SER A 22 12.48 6.40 13.33
C SER A 22 12.91 7.39 12.25
N GLY A 23 14.15 7.29 11.76
CA GLY A 23 14.78 8.28 10.88
C GLY A 23 15.23 9.54 11.62
N ASP A 24 15.14 9.59 12.95
CA ASP A 24 15.56 10.75 13.77
C ASP A 24 17.04 10.64 14.12
N TRP A 25 17.88 11.23 13.29
CA TRP A 25 19.32 11.32 13.45
C TRP A 25 19.79 12.63 14.11
N ASN A 26 18.94 13.27 14.90
CA ASN A 26 19.32 14.49 15.61
C ASN A 26 20.63 14.27 16.39
N PRO A 27 21.64 15.14 16.23
CA PRO A 27 22.95 15.00 16.88
C PRO A 27 22.91 14.91 18.41
N LEU A 28 21.87 15.44 19.05
CA LEU A 28 21.66 15.29 20.48
C LEU A 28 21.56 13.82 20.92
N HIS A 29 21.06 12.95 20.04
CA HIS A 29 20.83 11.53 20.32
C HIS A 29 21.94 10.64 19.77
N THR A 30 22.68 11.10 18.75
CA THR A 30 23.51 10.24 17.92
C THR A 30 24.99 10.63 17.86
N ASP A 31 25.34 11.89 18.21
CA ASP A 31 26.72 12.42 18.17
C ASP A 31 27.23 12.75 19.57
N PRO A 32 28.16 11.95 20.14
CA PRO A 32 28.77 12.23 21.44
C PRO A 32 29.50 13.58 21.52
N ALA A 33 30.13 14.02 20.43
CA ALA A 33 30.86 15.30 20.40
C ALA A 33 29.90 16.50 20.46
N HIS A 34 28.75 16.39 19.79
CA HIS A 34 27.68 17.37 19.90
C HIS A 34 27.07 17.37 21.31
N ALA A 35 26.70 16.22 21.82
CA ALA A 35 26.04 16.07 23.12
C ALA A 35 26.91 16.55 24.28
N ALA A 36 28.25 16.37 24.19
CA ALA A 36 29.21 16.87 25.17
C ALA A 36 29.17 18.39 25.32
N ARG A 37 28.71 19.12 24.33
CA ARG A 37 28.57 20.60 24.38
C ARG A 37 27.20 21.06 24.88
N THR A 38 26.31 20.14 25.18
CA THR A 38 24.99 20.44 25.75
C THR A 38 25.00 20.32 27.27
N ALA A 39 23.94 20.78 27.91
CA ALA A 39 23.76 20.63 29.37
C ALA A 39 23.72 19.16 29.83
N TYR A 40 23.57 18.20 28.94
CA TYR A 40 23.48 16.78 29.23
C TYR A 40 24.84 16.06 29.23
N GLY A 41 25.84 16.61 28.57
CA GLY A 41 27.22 16.10 28.51
C GLY A 41 27.40 14.79 27.75
N ARG A 42 26.32 14.09 27.44
CA ARG A 42 26.27 12.79 26.73
C ARG A 42 25.00 12.69 25.86
N PRO A 43 24.98 11.82 24.85
CA PRO A 43 23.76 11.58 24.08
C PRO A 43 22.60 11.15 24.97
N VAL A 44 21.43 11.73 24.74
CA VAL A 44 20.20 11.39 25.43
C VAL A 44 19.34 10.49 24.55
N LEU A 45 18.57 9.61 25.17
CA LEU A 45 17.64 8.75 24.46
C LEU A 45 16.52 9.59 23.81
N HIS A 46 16.06 9.18 22.62
CA HIS A 46 14.93 9.82 21.99
C HIS A 46 13.67 9.77 22.87
N GLY A 47 13.00 10.89 23.03
CA GLY A 47 11.79 10.93 23.85
C GLY A 47 10.70 9.96 23.36
N ALA A 48 10.57 9.80 22.03
CA ALA A 48 9.61 8.86 21.43
C ALA A 48 9.89 7.38 21.76
N PHE A 49 11.09 7.01 22.21
CA PHE A 49 11.38 5.67 22.72
C PHE A 49 10.49 5.34 23.94
N ALA A 50 10.24 6.31 24.79
CA ALA A 50 9.36 6.14 25.95
C ALA A 50 7.90 5.86 25.54
N ALA A 51 7.44 6.40 24.41
CA ALA A 51 6.13 6.04 23.84
C ALA A 51 6.06 4.56 23.47
N GLY A 52 7.13 3.99 22.93
CA GLY A 52 7.25 2.54 22.67
C GLY A 52 7.14 1.71 23.96
N LEU A 53 7.73 2.14 25.06
CA LEU A 53 7.62 1.46 26.35
C LEU A 53 6.19 1.54 26.91
N MET A 54 5.49 2.65 26.71
CA MET A 54 4.07 2.78 27.09
C MET A 54 3.18 1.89 26.21
N SER A 55 3.45 1.81 24.92
CA SER A 55 2.77 0.87 24.01
C SER A 55 2.99 -0.59 24.45
N ARG A 56 4.22 -0.95 24.87
CA ARG A 56 4.50 -2.26 25.46
C ARG A 56 3.70 -2.49 26.75
N MET A 57 3.57 -1.48 27.63
CA MET A 57 2.73 -1.56 28.84
C MET A 57 1.28 -1.89 28.45
N ALA A 58 0.75 -1.19 27.45
CA ALA A 58 -0.61 -1.40 26.98
C ALA A 58 -0.85 -2.80 26.39
N GLY A 59 -0.02 -3.21 25.46
CA GLY A 59 -0.23 -4.46 24.72
C GLY A 59 0.17 -5.74 25.46
N MET A 60 1.08 -5.65 26.43
CA MET A 60 1.60 -6.82 27.12
C MET A 60 1.14 -6.96 28.58
N TYR A 61 0.62 -5.85 29.19
CA TYR A 61 0.34 -5.85 30.63
C TYR A 61 -1.03 -5.28 31.00
N LEU A 62 -1.38 -4.04 30.58
CA LEU A 62 -2.58 -3.31 31.01
C LEU A 62 -3.27 -2.64 29.80
N PRO A 63 -4.29 -3.20 29.20
CA PRO A 63 -5.02 -4.43 29.55
C PRO A 63 -4.37 -5.72 29.05
N GLY A 64 -3.32 -5.66 28.22
CA GLY A 64 -2.68 -6.82 27.60
C GLY A 64 -3.17 -7.08 26.16
N THR A 65 -3.25 -8.35 25.76
CA THR A 65 -3.46 -8.78 24.36
C THR A 65 -4.68 -8.18 23.67
N ASP A 66 -5.72 -7.82 24.42
CA ASP A 66 -6.96 -7.26 23.85
C ASP A 66 -6.93 -5.72 23.78
N CYS A 67 -5.76 -5.12 23.88
CA CYS A 67 -5.59 -3.67 23.89
C CYS A 67 -5.73 -3.06 22.50
N LEU A 68 -6.66 -2.12 22.35
CA LEU A 68 -6.62 -1.10 21.31
C LEU A 68 -6.23 0.24 21.93
N LEU A 69 -5.03 0.71 21.62
CA LEU A 69 -4.54 1.98 22.12
C LEU A 69 -5.23 3.14 21.40
N HIS A 70 -5.97 3.99 22.12
CA HIS A 70 -6.71 5.11 21.56
C HIS A 70 -5.91 6.41 21.60
N SER A 71 -5.29 6.69 22.73
CA SER A 71 -4.48 7.91 22.90
C SER A 71 -3.27 7.65 23.78
N LEU A 72 -2.23 8.45 23.59
CA LEU A 72 -1.00 8.39 24.34
C LEU A 72 -0.48 9.82 24.57
N ARG A 73 -0.29 10.20 25.84
CA ARG A 73 0.26 11.50 26.24
C ARG A 73 1.46 11.27 27.14
N LEU A 74 2.54 11.99 26.86
CA LEU A 74 3.77 11.94 27.65
C LEU A 74 4.20 13.34 28.05
N ARG A 75 4.76 13.43 29.24
CA ARG A 75 5.50 14.59 29.74
C ARG A 75 6.91 14.13 30.12
N PHE A 76 7.90 14.66 29.43
CA PHE A 76 9.31 14.42 29.76
C PHE A 76 9.72 15.29 30.95
N VAL A 77 10.15 14.63 32.01
CA VAL A 77 10.51 15.30 33.29
C VAL A 77 12.03 15.45 33.37
N ALA A 78 12.77 14.44 32.93
CA ALA A 78 14.22 14.46 32.87
C ALA A 78 14.72 13.66 31.64
N PRO A 79 15.92 13.94 31.13
CA PRO A 79 16.50 13.18 30.02
C PRO A 79 16.93 11.79 30.50
N ILE A 80 16.75 10.80 29.64
CA ILE A 80 17.30 9.46 29.84
C ILE A 80 18.65 9.40 29.13
N VAL A 81 19.72 9.17 29.90
CA VAL A 81 21.09 9.06 29.39
C VAL A 81 21.53 7.59 29.43
N PRO A 82 21.68 6.90 28.30
CA PRO A 82 22.17 5.53 28.27
C PRO A 82 23.65 5.42 28.72
N PRO A 83 24.08 4.26 29.31
CA PRO A 83 23.24 3.12 29.70
C PRO A 83 22.42 3.41 30.95
N ALA A 84 21.18 2.94 30.95
CA ALA A 84 20.26 3.09 32.09
C ALA A 84 19.37 1.84 32.22
N THR A 85 18.96 1.52 33.43
CA THR A 85 17.90 0.52 33.65
C THR A 85 16.64 1.26 34.06
N LEU A 86 15.59 1.14 33.25
CA LEU A 86 14.34 1.83 33.45
C LEU A 86 13.32 0.90 34.12
N THR A 87 12.62 1.45 35.13
CA THR A 87 11.41 0.82 35.69
C THR A 87 10.20 1.53 35.08
N VAL A 88 9.38 0.77 34.39
CA VAL A 88 8.11 1.22 33.79
C VAL A 88 6.96 0.68 34.63
N ARG A 89 6.21 1.55 35.28
CA ARG A 89 5.05 1.20 36.11
C ARG A 89 3.79 1.77 35.48
N GLY A 90 2.78 0.94 35.31
CA GLY A 90 1.44 1.30 34.89
C GLY A 90 0.43 1.08 36.01
N GLN A 91 -0.54 1.97 36.13
CA GLN A 91 -1.66 1.87 37.06
C GLN A 91 -2.96 2.18 36.34
N LEU A 92 -3.89 1.21 36.35
CA LEU A 92 -5.23 1.39 35.81
C LEU A 92 -6.03 2.33 36.73
N VAL A 93 -6.44 3.48 36.20
CA VAL A 93 -7.10 4.54 36.97
C VAL A 93 -8.62 4.43 36.93
N GLY A 94 -9.17 3.80 35.88
CA GLY A 94 -10.60 3.58 35.74
C GLY A 94 -10.98 3.00 34.37
N THR A 95 -12.17 2.46 34.31
CA THR A 95 -12.85 2.08 33.07
C THR A 95 -14.08 2.96 32.92
N GLY A 96 -14.17 3.69 31.80
CA GLY A 96 -15.33 4.52 31.45
C GLY A 96 -16.44 3.75 30.73
N ALA A 97 -17.51 4.44 30.37
CA ALA A 97 -18.57 3.88 29.54
C ALA A 97 -18.00 3.38 28.20
N GLY A 98 -18.40 2.18 27.78
CA GLY A 98 -17.95 1.58 26.51
C GLY A 98 -16.59 0.88 26.55
N ASP A 99 -16.20 0.31 27.69
CA ASP A 99 -14.93 -0.44 27.87
C ASP A 99 -13.65 0.37 27.59
N VAL A 100 -13.72 1.70 27.66
CA VAL A 100 -12.55 2.58 27.55
C VAL A 100 -11.85 2.64 28.91
N GLY A 101 -10.65 2.11 28.98
CA GLY A 101 -9.78 2.17 30.15
C GLY A 101 -8.73 3.26 30.05
N ARG A 102 -8.27 3.74 31.22
CA ARG A 102 -7.18 4.71 31.33
C ARG A 102 -6.10 4.18 32.27
N VAL A 103 -4.84 4.28 31.83
CA VAL A 103 -3.68 3.87 32.61
C VAL A 103 -2.71 5.05 32.74
N ASP A 104 -2.36 5.36 33.96
CA ASP A 104 -1.25 6.28 34.25
C ASP A 104 0.05 5.48 34.26
N VAL A 105 1.09 6.04 33.62
CA VAL A 105 2.40 5.39 33.47
C VAL A 105 3.50 6.29 34.01
N THR A 106 4.41 5.71 34.76
CA THR A 106 5.64 6.36 35.21
C THR A 106 6.85 5.58 34.71
N ILE A 107 7.83 6.29 34.14
CA ILE A 107 9.13 5.72 33.79
C ILE A 107 10.18 6.38 34.67
N SER A 108 10.93 5.58 35.42
CA SER A 108 11.96 6.05 36.33
C SER A 108 13.23 5.22 36.22
N ASP A 109 14.34 5.74 36.73
CA ASP A 109 15.56 4.98 36.91
C ASP A 109 15.36 3.88 37.95
N ALA A 110 15.79 2.66 37.65
CA ALA A 110 15.60 1.52 38.53
C ALA A 110 16.48 1.60 39.82
N SER A 111 17.61 2.30 39.76
CA SER A 111 18.57 2.39 40.84
C SER A 111 18.38 3.63 41.74
N THR A 112 18.11 4.78 41.09
CA THR A 112 18.00 6.07 41.79
C THR A 112 16.56 6.50 42.05
N GLY A 113 15.58 5.90 41.35
CA GLY A 113 14.19 6.32 41.39
C GLY A 113 13.92 7.65 40.67
N THR A 114 14.92 8.23 40.01
CA THR A 114 14.77 9.47 39.28
C THR A 114 13.66 9.31 38.21
N ARG A 115 12.67 10.19 38.26
CA ARG A 115 11.55 10.18 37.33
C ARG A 115 11.96 10.80 36.00
N TYR A 116 11.78 10.06 34.91
CA TYR A 116 12.08 10.50 33.55
C TYR A 116 10.83 10.91 32.75
N VAL A 117 9.73 10.14 32.90
CA VAL A 117 8.52 10.39 32.13
C VAL A 117 7.29 10.13 32.99
N ASP A 118 6.34 11.05 32.91
CA ASP A 118 4.94 10.84 33.29
C ASP A 118 4.12 10.68 32.02
N GLY A 119 3.25 9.71 31.99
CA GLY A 119 2.40 9.47 30.84
C GLY A 119 1.03 8.94 31.22
N VAL A 120 0.15 9.01 30.28
CA VAL A 120 -1.17 8.42 30.35
C VAL A 120 -1.54 7.87 28.99
N TYR A 121 -2.17 6.72 28.97
CA TYR A 121 -2.82 6.25 27.75
C TYR A 121 -4.27 5.82 28.02
N GLU A 122 -5.06 5.94 26.97
CA GLU A 122 -6.43 5.46 26.94
C GLU A 122 -6.52 4.29 25.94
N PHE A 123 -7.28 3.29 26.30
CA PHE A 123 -7.43 2.08 25.49
C PHE A 123 -8.88 1.61 25.48
N GLY A 124 -9.28 0.96 24.38
CA GLY A 124 -10.48 0.12 24.32
C GLY A 124 -10.08 -1.35 24.42
N ARG A 125 -11.04 -2.19 24.79
CA ARG A 125 -10.92 -3.63 24.62
C ARG A 125 -11.63 -4.03 23.33
N HIS A 126 -10.94 -4.77 22.49
CA HIS A 126 -11.61 -5.51 21.45
C HIS A 126 -12.17 -6.79 22.06
N THR A 127 -13.46 -6.78 22.36
CA THR A 127 -14.20 -8.04 22.41
C THR A 127 -14.43 -8.41 20.95
N VAL A 128 -13.48 -9.13 20.40
CA VAL A 128 -13.55 -9.51 19.00
C VAL A 128 -14.16 -10.90 18.96
N ASP A 129 -15.41 -10.95 18.50
CA ASP A 129 -15.78 -11.94 17.49
C ASP A 129 -15.15 -11.54 16.13
N ALA A 130 -13.95 -10.96 16.12
CA ALA A 130 -13.20 -10.76 14.91
C ALA A 130 -12.42 -12.04 14.62
N PRO A 131 -12.43 -12.51 13.38
CA PRO A 131 -11.61 -13.65 13.01
C PRO A 131 -10.16 -13.32 13.40
N SER A 132 -9.56 -14.24 14.13
CA SER A 132 -8.20 -14.16 14.64
C SER A 132 -7.24 -13.58 13.59
N LEU A 133 -6.67 -12.40 13.85
CA LEU A 133 -5.58 -11.81 13.05
C LEU A 133 -4.25 -12.59 13.19
N THR A 134 -4.28 -13.77 13.78
CA THR A 134 -3.12 -14.65 13.98
C THR A 134 -2.71 -15.45 12.74
N THR A 135 -3.48 -15.39 11.68
CA THR A 135 -2.98 -15.67 10.35
C THR A 135 -2.84 -14.33 9.64
N ARG A 136 -1.60 -13.92 9.25
CA ARG A 136 -1.49 -13.16 8.02
C ARG A 136 -2.55 -13.76 7.12
N PRO A 137 -3.51 -13.01 6.58
CA PRO A 137 -4.24 -13.50 5.46
C PRO A 137 -3.15 -13.71 4.39
N THR A 138 -2.60 -14.90 4.32
CA THR A 138 -2.15 -15.42 3.06
C THR A 138 -3.45 -15.42 2.30
N LEU A 139 -3.69 -14.33 1.57
CA LEU A 139 -4.69 -14.30 0.53
C LEU A 139 -4.19 -15.33 -0.50
N ALA A 140 -4.22 -16.59 -0.08
CA ALA A 140 -4.32 -17.67 -1.01
C ALA A 140 -5.62 -17.36 -1.74
N VAL A 141 -5.48 -16.59 -2.84
CA VAL A 141 -6.48 -16.62 -3.87
C VAL A 141 -6.71 -18.09 -4.07
N GLY A 142 -7.87 -18.58 -3.65
CA GLY A 142 -8.23 -19.99 -3.73
C GLY A 142 -8.02 -20.48 -5.16
N PRO A 143 -8.31 -21.73 -5.50
CA PRO A 143 -8.10 -22.31 -6.85
C PRO A 143 -8.85 -21.54 -7.96
N ALA A 144 -9.62 -20.52 -7.62
CA ALA A 144 -10.33 -19.68 -8.56
C ALA A 144 -9.36 -18.85 -9.41
N PRO A 145 -9.52 -18.82 -10.74
CA PRO A 145 -8.59 -18.17 -11.66
C PRO A 145 -8.59 -16.65 -11.51
N ILE A 146 -7.43 -16.06 -11.78
CA ILE A 146 -7.26 -14.61 -11.92
C ILE A 146 -7.39 -14.27 -13.41
N LEU A 147 -8.38 -13.44 -13.73
CA LEU A 147 -8.61 -13.02 -15.10
C LEU A 147 -7.62 -11.92 -15.50
N VAL A 148 -7.03 -12.00 -16.66
CA VAL A 148 -6.11 -10.99 -17.19
C VAL A 148 -6.62 -10.51 -18.54
N THR A 149 -7.09 -9.27 -18.61
CA THR A 149 -7.44 -8.64 -19.87
C THR A 149 -6.21 -8.04 -20.56
N GLY A 150 -6.26 -7.88 -21.88
CA GLY A 150 -5.07 -7.45 -22.64
C GLY A 150 -3.95 -8.49 -22.62
N ALA A 151 -4.31 -9.75 -22.50
CA ALA A 151 -3.41 -10.91 -22.41
C ALA A 151 -2.45 -11.08 -23.60
N THR A 152 -2.81 -10.55 -24.76
CA THR A 152 -1.94 -10.51 -25.96
C THR A 152 -0.92 -9.38 -25.93
N GLY A 153 -1.08 -8.38 -25.02
CA GLY A 153 -0.17 -7.25 -24.86
C GLY A 153 1.05 -7.60 -24.01
N GLY A 154 2.08 -6.73 -24.04
CA GLY A 154 3.35 -7.00 -23.35
C GLY A 154 3.22 -7.20 -21.84
N LEU A 155 2.50 -6.29 -21.14
CA LEU A 155 2.31 -6.42 -19.70
C LEU A 155 1.35 -7.56 -19.35
N GLY A 156 0.21 -7.68 -20.06
CA GLY A 156 -0.77 -8.72 -19.77
C GLY A 156 -0.19 -10.12 -19.96
N ARG A 157 0.63 -10.33 -20.99
CA ARG A 157 1.36 -11.59 -21.20
C ARG A 157 2.32 -11.88 -20.04
N ALA A 158 3.13 -10.92 -19.65
CA ALA A 158 4.07 -11.09 -18.53
C ALA A 158 3.33 -11.39 -17.20
N VAL A 159 2.17 -10.77 -16.97
CA VAL A 159 1.32 -11.06 -15.81
C VAL A 159 0.81 -12.51 -15.88
N LEU A 160 0.34 -12.99 -17.04
CA LEU A 160 -0.07 -14.39 -17.21
C LEU A 160 1.07 -15.36 -16.95
N GLU A 161 2.24 -15.12 -17.52
CA GLU A 161 3.45 -15.93 -17.29
C GLU A 161 3.77 -15.99 -15.79
N ARG A 162 3.69 -14.85 -15.09
CA ARG A 162 3.94 -14.76 -13.65
C ARG A 162 2.90 -15.50 -12.81
N LEU A 163 1.64 -15.45 -13.19
CA LEU A 163 0.54 -16.14 -12.50
C LEU A 163 0.54 -17.65 -12.77
N GLY A 164 1.10 -18.09 -13.89
CA GLY A 164 1.11 -19.51 -14.28
C GLY A 164 -0.31 -20.10 -14.33
N ALA A 165 -0.50 -21.25 -13.73
CA ALA A 165 -1.80 -21.97 -13.71
C ALA A 165 -2.94 -21.19 -13.03
N ARG A 166 -2.64 -20.11 -12.29
CA ARG A 166 -3.65 -19.23 -11.66
C ARG A 166 -4.24 -18.22 -12.65
N GLY A 167 -3.57 -17.96 -13.76
CA GLY A 167 -3.95 -16.94 -14.72
C GLY A 167 -4.88 -17.48 -15.82
N LEU A 168 -5.98 -16.77 -16.10
CA LEU A 168 -6.82 -16.97 -17.28
C LEU A 168 -6.79 -15.70 -18.13
N GLY A 169 -6.12 -15.77 -19.25
CA GLY A 169 -6.02 -14.65 -20.18
C GLY A 169 -7.27 -14.46 -21.02
N LEU A 170 -7.69 -13.21 -21.19
CA LEU A 170 -8.83 -12.84 -22.02
C LEU A 170 -8.36 -12.10 -23.27
N SER A 171 -8.91 -12.48 -24.43
CA SER A 171 -8.63 -11.84 -25.72
C SER A 171 -9.91 -11.50 -26.47
N ARG A 172 -9.95 -10.33 -27.14
CA ARG A 172 -11.06 -9.90 -28.00
C ARG A 172 -11.12 -10.65 -29.32
N SER A 173 -10.01 -11.18 -29.75
CA SER A 173 -9.92 -12.04 -30.93
C SER A 173 -9.58 -13.46 -30.52
N PRO A 174 -10.03 -14.49 -31.25
CA PRO A 174 -9.62 -15.86 -30.99
C PRO A 174 -8.09 -15.98 -30.96
N HIS A 175 -7.58 -16.56 -29.89
CA HIS A 175 -6.14 -16.76 -29.67
C HIS A 175 -5.91 -18.05 -28.89
N GLU A 176 -4.95 -18.84 -29.28
CA GLU A 176 -4.62 -20.10 -28.62
C GLU A 176 -4.26 -19.87 -27.14
N GLY A 177 -4.82 -20.68 -26.27
CA GLY A 177 -4.58 -20.62 -24.83
C GLY A 177 -5.26 -19.44 -24.08
N LEU A 178 -6.07 -18.62 -24.78
CA LEU A 178 -6.80 -17.50 -24.17
C LEU A 178 -8.31 -17.69 -24.31
N ALA A 179 -9.07 -17.23 -23.33
CA ALA A 179 -10.52 -17.18 -23.42
C ALA A 179 -10.95 -16.05 -24.38
N HIS A 180 -11.82 -16.38 -25.31
CA HIS A 180 -12.34 -15.43 -26.29
C HIS A 180 -13.48 -14.62 -25.68
N VAL A 181 -13.25 -13.32 -25.50
CA VAL A 181 -14.21 -12.34 -24.97
C VAL A 181 -14.25 -11.16 -25.94
N PRO A 182 -15.13 -11.20 -26.96
CA PRO A 182 -15.16 -10.18 -28.03
C PRO A 182 -15.49 -8.78 -27.51
N ASP A 183 -16.31 -8.70 -26.45
CA ASP A 183 -16.69 -7.45 -25.79
C ASP A 183 -16.49 -7.56 -24.27
N LEU A 184 -15.50 -6.85 -23.73
CA LEU A 184 -15.23 -6.81 -22.30
C LEU A 184 -16.33 -6.11 -21.49
N ALA A 185 -17.14 -5.25 -22.09
CA ALA A 185 -18.32 -4.67 -21.43
C ALA A 185 -19.40 -5.73 -21.15
N ARG A 186 -19.35 -6.86 -21.85
CA ARG A 186 -20.25 -8.02 -21.71
C ARG A 186 -19.50 -9.29 -21.28
N VAL A 187 -18.43 -9.13 -20.52
CA VAL A 187 -17.52 -10.21 -20.14
C VAL A 187 -18.22 -11.37 -19.43
N ALA A 188 -19.24 -11.09 -18.62
CA ALA A 188 -20.01 -12.12 -17.91
C ALA A 188 -20.70 -13.13 -18.85
N GLU A 189 -21.09 -12.69 -20.05
CA GLU A 189 -21.78 -13.53 -21.05
C GLU A 189 -20.83 -14.48 -21.78
N SER A 190 -19.55 -14.14 -21.81
CA SER A 190 -18.52 -14.86 -22.59
C SER A 190 -17.73 -15.86 -21.75
N LEU A 191 -17.87 -15.83 -20.43
CA LEU A 191 -17.12 -16.70 -19.53
C LEU A 191 -18.00 -17.81 -18.96
N PRO A 192 -17.47 -19.06 -18.85
CA PRO A 192 -18.18 -20.14 -18.16
C PRO A 192 -18.43 -19.74 -16.69
N ASP A 193 -19.48 -20.35 -16.12
CA ASP A 193 -19.78 -20.17 -14.71
C ASP A 193 -18.62 -20.62 -13.82
N GLY A 194 -18.43 -19.92 -12.71
CA GLY A 194 -17.38 -20.25 -11.76
C GLY A 194 -16.94 -19.05 -10.93
N LYS A 195 -16.19 -19.34 -9.88
CA LYS A 195 -15.61 -18.33 -8.99
C LYS A 195 -14.36 -17.72 -9.62
N ILE A 196 -14.10 -16.45 -9.28
CA ILE A 196 -12.98 -15.65 -9.77
C ILE A 196 -12.12 -15.22 -8.60
N GLY A 197 -10.82 -15.48 -8.67
CA GLY A 197 -9.85 -15.14 -7.65
C GLY A 197 -9.39 -13.67 -7.68
N GLY A 198 -9.55 -13.01 -8.80
CA GLY A 198 -9.18 -11.61 -9.02
C GLY A 198 -9.21 -11.25 -10.50
N ILE A 199 -9.00 -9.97 -10.80
CA ILE A 199 -8.98 -9.46 -12.18
C ILE A 199 -7.83 -8.47 -12.32
N VAL A 200 -7.02 -8.59 -13.38
CA VAL A 200 -6.02 -7.60 -13.79
C VAL A 200 -6.44 -6.99 -15.12
N HIS A 201 -6.75 -5.70 -15.13
CA HIS A 201 -7.21 -5.00 -16.31
C HIS A 201 -6.06 -4.27 -17.01
N CYS A 202 -5.42 -4.96 -17.97
CA CYS A 202 -4.35 -4.43 -18.82
C CYS A 202 -4.84 -3.93 -20.19
N ALA A 203 -6.09 -4.18 -20.56
CA ALA A 203 -6.65 -3.87 -21.87
C ALA A 203 -7.04 -2.37 -21.98
N TRP A 204 -6.09 -1.53 -22.33
CA TRP A 204 -6.32 -0.13 -22.67
C TRP A 204 -5.93 0.12 -24.12
N PRO A 205 -6.64 1.02 -24.84
CA PRO A 205 -6.24 1.39 -26.19
C PRO A 205 -4.80 1.89 -26.24
N SER A 206 -4.09 1.60 -27.31
CA SER A 206 -2.77 2.15 -27.54
C SER A 206 -2.84 3.68 -27.64
N PRO A 207 -1.78 4.38 -27.19
CA PRO A 207 -1.76 5.84 -27.34
C PRO A 207 -1.86 6.23 -28.80
N ASP A 208 -2.65 7.26 -29.03
CA ASP A 208 -2.72 8.01 -30.27
C ASP A 208 -1.97 9.31 -30.10
N ASN A 209 -1.23 9.74 -31.11
CA ASN A 209 -0.40 10.94 -31.09
C ASN A 209 -1.13 12.15 -31.70
N GLU A 210 -2.41 12.01 -32.02
CA GLU A 210 -3.21 13.07 -32.63
C GLU A 210 -3.55 14.16 -31.59
N ALA A 211 -3.39 15.42 -31.98
CA ALA A 211 -3.75 16.54 -31.14
C ALA A 211 -5.29 16.63 -30.98
N LEU A 212 -5.77 16.94 -29.77
CA LEU A 212 -7.23 17.00 -29.50
C LEU A 212 -7.98 17.93 -30.45
N ILE A 213 -7.35 19.05 -30.83
CA ILE A 213 -7.93 20.04 -31.73
C ILE A 213 -7.90 19.63 -33.20
N ALA A 214 -7.19 18.55 -33.54
CA ALA A 214 -7.04 18.02 -34.88
C ALA A 214 -7.87 16.75 -35.10
N LEU A 215 -8.58 16.26 -34.10
CA LEU A 215 -9.42 15.07 -34.22
C LEU A 215 -10.56 15.29 -35.24
N ASP A 216 -10.62 14.45 -36.24
CA ASP A 216 -11.71 14.46 -37.24
C ASP A 216 -13.06 14.09 -36.63
N ASP A 217 -13.10 13.11 -35.71
CA ASP A 217 -14.28 12.66 -34.97
C ASP A 217 -14.00 12.57 -33.49
N PRO A 218 -14.11 13.69 -32.74
CA PRO A 218 -13.88 13.72 -31.31
C PRO A 218 -14.79 12.79 -30.50
N ALA A 219 -16.04 12.60 -30.91
CA ALA A 219 -16.98 11.74 -30.20
C ALA A 219 -16.55 10.27 -30.26
N ARG A 220 -16.17 9.79 -31.44
CA ARG A 220 -15.65 8.43 -31.64
C ARG A 220 -14.31 8.22 -30.91
N ALA A 221 -13.44 9.21 -30.94
CA ALA A 221 -12.16 9.14 -30.24
C ALA A 221 -12.36 9.05 -28.72
N ILE A 222 -13.27 9.86 -28.15
CA ILE A 222 -13.64 9.80 -26.73
C ILE A 222 -14.26 8.46 -26.38
N GLU A 223 -15.20 7.95 -27.19
CA GLU A 223 -15.79 6.64 -26.99
C GLU A 223 -14.73 5.56 -26.94
N HIS A 224 -13.80 5.55 -27.89
CA HIS A 224 -12.76 4.54 -27.97
C HIS A 224 -11.75 4.62 -26.82
N HIS A 225 -11.26 5.82 -26.48
CA HIS A 225 -10.13 5.98 -25.54
C HIS A 225 -10.55 6.21 -24.10
N LEU A 226 -11.74 6.74 -23.83
CA LEU A 226 -12.23 7.06 -22.49
C LEU A 226 -13.47 6.24 -22.09
N ALA A 227 -14.58 6.41 -22.78
CA ALA A 227 -15.85 5.83 -22.37
C ALA A 227 -15.82 4.30 -22.42
N GLY A 228 -15.30 3.71 -23.50
CA GLY A 228 -15.16 2.27 -23.65
C GLY A 228 -14.33 1.62 -22.54
N PRO A 229 -13.09 2.07 -22.27
CA PRO A 229 -12.28 1.55 -21.16
C PRO A 229 -12.92 1.71 -19.77
N VAL A 230 -13.61 2.81 -19.51
CA VAL A 230 -14.35 2.99 -18.24
C VAL A 230 -15.50 1.99 -18.14
N ALA A 231 -16.29 1.82 -19.22
CA ALA A 231 -17.37 0.85 -19.25
C ALA A 231 -16.86 -0.60 -19.05
N GLN A 232 -15.71 -0.93 -19.61
CA GLN A 232 -15.05 -2.22 -19.39
C GLN A 232 -14.64 -2.42 -17.94
N ALA A 233 -14.03 -1.42 -17.30
CA ALA A 233 -13.65 -1.50 -15.89
C ALA A 233 -14.86 -1.68 -14.97
N ILE A 234 -15.99 -1.01 -15.26
CA ILE A 234 -17.24 -1.17 -14.53
C ILE A 234 -17.80 -2.59 -14.71
N ALA A 235 -17.80 -3.12 -15.93
CA ALA A 235 -18.28 -4.49 -16.22
C ALA A 235 -17.43 -5.54 -15.49
N LEU A 236 -16.10 -5.35 -15.44
CA LEU A 236 -15.18 -6.22 -14.70
C LEU A 236 -15.42 -6.14 -13.19
N ALA A 237 -15.71 -4.96 -12.64
CA ALA A 237 -16.06 -4.78 -11.24
C ALA A 237 -17.39 -5.50 -10.89
N ARG A 238 -18.41 -5.40 -11.76
CA ARG A 238 -19.67 -6.15 -11.61
C ARG A 238 -19.43 -7.66 -11.61
N LEU A 239 -18.65 -8.15 -12.56
CA LEU A 239 -18.28 -9.57 -12.64
C LEU A 239 -17.56 -10.02 -11.34
N LEU A 240 -16.63 -9.21 -10.83
CA LEU A 240 -15.94 -9.51 -9.58
C LEU A 240 -16.90 -9.51 -8.38
N MET A 241 -17.84 -8.57 -8.33
CA MET A 241 -18.86 -8.52 -7.27
C MET A 241 -19.73 -9.79 -7.28
N GLU A 242 -20.12 -10.27 -8.44
CA GLU A 242 -21.02 -11.44 -8.62
C GLU A 242 -20.30 -12.77 -8.42
N ARG A 243 -19.09 -12.91 -8.95
CA ARG A 243 -18.36 -14.18 -9.02
C ARG A 243 -17.05 -14.22 -8.25
N GLY A 244 -16.60 -13.09 -7.68
CA GLY A 244 -15.37 -13.04 -6.90
C GLY A 244 -15.46 -13.92 -5.66
N VAL A 245 -14.36 -14.57 -5.29
CA VAL A 245 -14.20 -15.11 -3.93
C VAL A 245 -14.05 -13.96 -2.94
N ASP A 246 -14.16 -14.25 -1.64
CA ASP A 246 -13.90 -13.23 -0.63
C ASP A 246 -12.48 -12.67 -0.78
N ASP A 247 -12.36 -11.38 -0.59
CA ASP A 247 -11.11 -10.63 -0.78
C ASP A 247 -10.54 -10.59 -2.22
N ALA A 248 -11.28 -11.07 -3.22
CA ALA A 248 -10.87 -10.93 -4.61
C ALA A 248 -10.67 -9.45 -4.99
N MET A 249 -9.65 -9.17 -5.81
CA MET A 249 -9.25 -7.80 -6.14
C MET A 249 -9.31 -7.54 -7.65
N LEU A 250 -9.86 -6.38 -8.02
CA LEU A 250 -9.68 -5.78 -9.35
C LEU A 250 -8.45 -4.86 -9.32
N VAL A 251 -7.47 -5.16 -10.17
CA VAL A 251 -6.27 -4.32 -10.34
C VAL A 251 -6.38 -3.56 -11.66
N LEU A 252 -6.42 -2.24 -11.59
CA LEU A 252 -6.39 -1.34 -12.75
C LEU A 252 -4.95 -0.86 -13.01
N ILE A 253 -4.55 -0.82 -14.27
CA ILE A 253 -3.20 -0.36 -14.65
C ILE A 253 -3.24 1.11 -15.07
N GLY A 254 -2.59 1.96 -14.28
CA GLY A 254 -2.37 3.38 -14.54
C GLY A 254 -1.04 3.67 -15.25
N SER A 255 -0.73 4.96 -15.42
CA SER A 255 0.50 5.41 -16.06
C SER A 255 0.93 6.77 -15.51
N THR A 256 2.24 6.98 -15.34
CA THR A 256 2.81 8.29 -15.01
C THR A 256 2.62 9.34 -16.12
N ALA A 257 2.22 8.93 -17.32
CA ALA A 257 1.81 9.86 -18.38
C ALA A 257 0.63 10.75 -17.97
N ALA A 258 -0.13 10.34 -16.94
CA ALA A 258 -1.26 11.06 -16.37
C ALA A 258 -0.96 11.63 -14.97
N ALA A 259 0.31 11.68 -14.56
CA ALA A 259 0.67 12.25 -13.26
C ALA A 259 0.29 13.75 -13.18
N PRO A 260 -0.17 14.23 -12.01
CA PRO A 260 -0.49 15.64 -11.82
C PRO A 260 0.68 16.55 -12.23
N GLY A 261 0.40 17.60 -12.99
CA GLY A 261 1.42 18.51 -13.49
C GLY A 261 2.18 18.03 -14.74
N ARG A 262 1.94 16.81 -15.19
CA ARG A 262 2.57 16.27 -16.40
C ARG A 262 1.61 16.37 -17.59
N HIS A 263 1.82 17.40 -18.41
CA HIS A 263 0.99 17.64 -19.59
C HIS A 263 1.58 16.92 -20.81
N ASN A 264 1.07 15.73 -21.10
CA ASN A 264 1.55 14.95 -22.23
C ASN A 264 0.72 15.24 -23.50
N TYR A 265 1.05 16.34 -24.16
CA TYR A 265 0.38 16.77 -25.40
C TYR A 265 0.63 15.84 -26.60
N ARG A 266 1.59 14.91 -26.49
CA ARG A 266 1.90 13.93 -27.55
C ARG A 266 1.00 12.69 -27.50
N MET A 267 0.32 12.47 -26.40
CA MET A 267 -0.61 11.34 -26.19
C MET A 267 -1.82 11.82 -25.39
N PRO A 268 -2.56 12.83 -25.88
CA PRO A 268 -3.51 13.54 -25.03
C PRO A 268 -4.68 12.66 -24.58
N LEU A 269 -5.30 11.89 -25.48
CA LEU A 269 -6.40 10.99 -25.14
C LEU A 269 -5.98 9.88 -24.17
N TYR A 270 -4.80 9.31 -24.39
CA TYR A 270 -4.25 8.32 -23.47
C TYR A 270 -4.01 8.91 -22.06
N SER A 271 -3.44 10.11 -22.00
CA SER A 271 -3.19 10.78 -20.72
C SER A 271 -4.49 11.12 -20.00
N LEU A 272 -5.51 11.60 -20.72
CA LEU A 272 -6.85 11.83 -20.16
C LEU A 272 -7.47 10.52 -19.65
N ALA A 273 -7.42 9.45 -20.44
CA ALA A 273 -7.95 8.14 -20.03
C ALA A 273 -7.25 7.60 -18.77
N LYS A 274 -5.92 7.71 -18.71
CA LYS A 274 -5.15 7.26 -17.55
C LYS A 274 -5.32 8.15 -16.32
N SER A 275 -5.68 9.44 -16.48
CA SER A 275 -5.98 10.32 -15.35
C SER A 275 -7.28 9.94 -14.61
N LEU A 276 -8.18 9.21 -15.25
CA LEU A 276 -9.40 8.70 -14.64
C LEU A 276 -9.15 7.50 -13.73
N VAL A 277 -8.06 6.75 -13.93
CA VAL A 277 -7.81 5.50 -13.23
C VAL A 277 -7.79 5.64 -11.70
N PRO A 278 -7.12 6.64 -11.10
CA PRO A 278 -7.11 6.78 -9.65
C PRO A 278 -8.51 7.03 -9.06
N GLU A 279 -9.31 7.89 -9.70
CA GLU A 279 -10.65 8.20 -9.21
C GLU A 279 -11.61 7.04 -9.41
N LEU A 280 -11.58 6.42 -10.59
CA LEU A 280 -12.36 5.21 -10.87
C LEU A 280 -12.04 4.09 -9.87
N THR A 281 -10.77 3.93 -9.51
CA THR A 281 -10.33 2.96 -8.49
C THR A 281 -10.98 3.23 -7.14
N ARG A 282 -11.00 4.50 -6.68
CA ARG A 282 -11.61 4.88 -5.40
C ARG A 282 -13.11 4.62 -5.39
N ILE A 283 -13.81 5.02 -6.45
CA ILE A 283 -15.25 4.81 -6.58
C ILE A 283 -15.58 3.31 -6.59
N LEU A 284 -14.93 2.52 -7.44
CA LEU A 284 -15.15 1.08 -7.52
C LEU A 284 -14.80 0.36 -6.21
N ALA A 285 -13.78 0.82 -5.49
CA ALA A 285 -13.44 0.25 -4.19
C ALA A 285 -14.55 0.44 -3.15
N LEU A 286 -15.19 1.62 -3.13
CA LEU A 286 -16.34 1.89 -2.25
C LEU A 286 -17.55 1.04 -2.62
N GLU A 287 -17.84 0.88 -3.91
CA GLU A 287 -18.96 0.07 -4.38
C GLU A 287 -18.76 -1.43 -4.15
N LEU A 288 -17.52 -1.91 -4.23
CA LEU A 288 -17.16 -3.32 -4.01
C LEU A 288 -17.07 -3.69 -2.51
N ALA A 289 -16.79 -2.74 -1.63
CA ALA A 289 -16.55 -2.98 -0.20
C ALA A 289 -17.67 -3.78 0.51
N PRO A 290 -18.99 -3.51 0.29
CA PRO A 290 -20.05 -4.29 0.93
C PRO A 290 -20.05 -5.78 0.56
N SER A 291 -19.42 -6.13 -0.56
CA SER A 291 -19.27 -7.51 -1.04
C SER A 291 -17.95 -8.16 -0.64
N THR A 292 -17.14 -7.53 0.21
CA THR A 292 -15.78 -7.92 0.59
C THR A 292 -14.75 -7.93 -0.56
N ARG A 293 -15.13 -7.48 -1.77
CA ARG A 293 -14.22 -7.40 -2.92
C ARG A 293 -13.51 -6.05 -2.91
N ARG A 294 -12.39 -5.98 -3.61
CA ARG A 294 -11.47 -4.86 -3.55
C ARG A 294 -11.11 -4.33 -4.94
N CYS A 295 -10.72 -3.07 -5.00
CA CYS A 295 -10.17 -2.45 -6.21
C CYS A 295 -8.91 -1.66 -5.84
N ALA A 296 -7.84 -1.82 -6.62
CA ALA A 296 -6.62 -1.03 -6.48
C ALA A 296 -6.07 -0.65 -7.85
N ALA A 297 -5.32 0.44 -7.95
CA ALA A 297 -4.58 0.79 -9.15
C ALA A 297 -3.08 0.65 -8.93
N ILE A 298 -2.37 0.24 -9.98
CA ILE A 298 -0.91 0.31 -10.04
C ILE A 298 -0.53 1.23 -11.18
N VAL A 299 0.22 2.27 -10.87
CA VAL A 299 0.74 3.27 -11.83
C VAL A 299 2.20 2.95 -12.10
N PHE A 300 2.51 2.61 -13.34
CA PHE A 300 3.88 2.41 -13.79
C PHE A 300 4.38 3.61 -14.60
N ASP A 301 5.69 3.84 -14.57
CA ASP A 301 6.38 4.61 -15.60
C ASP A 301 6.55 3.75 -16.86
N VAL A 302 7.45 4.11 -17.75
CA VAL A 302 7.67 3.36 -18.99
C VAL A 302 8.21 1.96 -18.68
N VAL A 303 7.41 0.96 -18.99
CA VAL A 303 7.80 -0.45 -18.92
C VAL A 303 8.25 -0.91 -20.30
N GLU A 304 9.35 -1.64 -20.37
CA GLU A 304 9.92 -2.13 -21.63
C GLU A 304 9.13 -3.31 -22.21
N ALA A 305 7.89 -3.04 -22.63
CA ALA A 305 6.99 -4.05 -23.17
C ALA A 305 5.87 -3.42 -24.00
N GLY A 306 5.23 -4.23 -24.84
CA GLY A 306 4.01 -3.91 -25.54
C GLY A 306 4.12 -2.63 -26.39
N MET A 307 3.29 -1.61 -26.08
CA MET A 307 3.30 -0.34 -26.81
C MET A 307 4.64 0.39 -26.74
N ASN A 308 5.39 0.21 -25.66
CA ASN A 308 6.69 0.86 -25.46
C ASN A 308 7.85 0.14 -26.18
N ALA A 309 7.64 -1.05 -26.74
CA ALA A 309 8.66 -1.75 -27.53
C ALA A 309 9.04 -0.96 -28.79
N ARG A 310 8.17 -0.07 -29.25
CA ARG A 310 8.33 0.74 -30.47
C ARG A 310 8.79 2.18 -30.20
N ILE A 311 9.07 2.57 -28.95
CA ILE A 311 9.62 3.91 -28.68
C ILE A 311 11.01 4.05 -29.32
N SER A 312 11.32 5.27 -29.79
CA SER A 312 12.61 5.52 -30.41
C SER A 312 13.78 5.32 -29.43
N ALA A 313 14.96 5.04 -29.95
CA ALA A 313 16.17 4.89 -29.14
C ALA A 313 16.43 6.14 -28.27
N GLY A 314 16.25 7.35 -28.83
CA GLY A 314 16.39 8.59 -28.08
C GLY A 314 15.38 8.74 -26.95
N ALA A 315 14.11 8.37 -27.18
CA ALA A 315 13.11 8.39 -26.12
C ALA A 315 13.42 7.35 -25.03
N ARG A 316 13.93 6.16 -25.41
CA ARG A 316 14.34 5.12 -24.46
C ARG A 316 15.47 5.63 -23.57
N ILE A 317 16.49 6.25 -24.12
CA ILE A 317 17.61 6.86 -23.37
C ILE A 317 17.07 7.93 -22.43
N ALA A 318 16.26 8.88 -22.93
CA ALA A 318 15.71 9.95 -22.12
C ALA A 318 14.83 9.45 -20.95
N HIS A 319 14.14 8.31 -21.12
CA HIS A 319 13.41 7.68 -20.01
C HIS A 319 14.34 6.95 -19.04
N ALA A 320 15.37 6.26 -19.54
CA ALA A 320 16.37 5.60 -18.71
C ALA A 320 17.17 6.59 -17.86
N ASP A 321 17.54 7.74 -18.41
CA ASP A 321 18.29 8.80 -17.71
C ASP A 321 17.50 9.43 -16.54
N ARG A 322 16.17 9.40 -16.59
CA ARG A 322 15.35 9.85 -15.47
C ARG A 322 15.25 8.82 -14.34
N SER A 323 15.53 7.57 -14.64
CA SER A 323 15.55 6.51 -13.64
C SER A 323 16.88 6.50 -12.89
N PRO A 324 16.89 6.53 -11.55
CA PRO A 324 18.12 6.37 -10.78
C PRO A 324 18.89 5.07 -11.07
N PHE A 325 18.20 4.09 -11.64
CA PHE A 325 18.79 2.81 -12.05
C PHE A 325 19.38 2.82 -13.48
N GLY A 326 19.27 3.94 -14.21
CA GLY A 326 19.79 4.09 -15.57
C GLY A 326 19.14 3.17 -16.62
N ARG A 327 17.94 2.65 -16.33
CA ARG A 327 17.21 1.74 -17.21
C ARG A 327 15.69 1.82 -17.04
N LEU A 328 14.98 1.28 -17.98
CA LEU A 328 13.52 1.07 -17.88
C LEU A 328 13.21 -0.18 -17.03
N ALA A 329 12.01 -0.20 -16.47
CA ALA A 329 11.46 -1.41 -15.85
C ALA A 329 11.13 -2.45 -16.93
N THR A 330 11.41 -3.72 -16.66
CA THR A 330 11.03 -4.83 -17.54
C THR A 330 9.56 -5.23 -17.31
N ALA A 331 8.98 -5.91 -18.30
CA ALA A 331 7.63 -6.47 -18.14
C ALA A 331 7.55 -7.49 -16.98
N ALA A 332 8.61 -8.27 -16.77
CA ALA A 332 8.67 -9.26 -15.70
C ALA A 332 8.68 -8.58 -14.30
N GLU A 333 9.42 -7.48 -14.14
CA GLU A 333 9.42 -6.70 -12.90
C GLU A 333 8.04 -6.10 -12.61
N ALA A 334 7.39 -5.50 -13.63
CA ALA A 334 6.05 -4.97 -13.48
C ALA A 334 5.03 -6.08 -13.15
N ALA A 335 5.10 -7.23 -13.81
CA ALA A 335 4.24 -8.38 -13.54
C ALA A 335 4.44 -8.96 -12.13
N ALA A 336 5.68 -8.96 -11.61
CA ALA A 336 5.97 -9.37 -10.25
C ALA A 336 5.27 -8.46 -9.22
N GLN A 337 5.23 -7.14 -9.47
CA GLN A 337 4.52 -6.19 -8.61
C GLN A 337 3.00 -6.39 -8.66
N VAL A 338 2.44 -6.64 -9.84
CA VAL A 338 1.01 -6.97 -9.98
C VAL A 338 0.66 -8.22 -9.18
N ALA A 339 1.44 -9.29 -9.31
CA ALA A 339 1.23 -10.52 -8.56
C ALA A 339 1.37 -10.29 -7.05
N TRP A 340 2.37 -9.50 -6.63
CA TRP A 340 2.56 -9.16 -5.21
C TRP A 340 1.35 -8.42 -4.63
N VAL A 341 0.80 -7.44 -5.36
CA VAL A 341 -0.41 -6.70 -4.95
C VAL A 341 -1.60 -7.65 -4.79
N LEU A 342 -1.82 -8.54 -5.75
CA LEU A 342 -2.89 -9.54 -5.67
C LEU A 342 -2.76 -10.44 -4.43
N ASP A 343 -1.54 -10.85 -4.10
CA ASP A 343 -1.27 -11.85 -3.05
C ASP A 343 -1.09 -11.24 -1.66
N ASN A 344 -0.69 -9.95 -1.54
CA ASN A 344 -0.22 -9.40 -0.26
C ASN A 344 -0.89 -8.09 0.17
N ALA A 345 -1.53 -7.39 -0.75
CA ALA A 345 -1.98 -6.02 -0.48
C ALA A 345 -3.30 -5.92 0.28
N GLY A 346 -3.60 -6.70 1.25
CA GLY A 346 -4.76 -6.68 2.16
C GLY A 346 -5.86 -5.62 1.89
N PHE A 347 -6.81 -5.47 2.77
CA PHE A 347 -7.94 -4.53 2.58
C PHE A 347 -7.49 -3.04 2.51
N LEU A 348 -6.36 -2.68 3.13
CA LEU A 348 -5.84 -1.31 3.11
C LEU A 348 -5.45 -0.83 1.71
N ALA A 349 -5.20 -1.74 0.76
CA ALA A 349 -4.94 -1.38 -0.62
C ALA A 349 -6.22 -1.09 -1.42
N SER A 350 -7.41 -1.37 -0.89
CA SER A 350 -8.66 -1.05 -1.58
C SER A 350 -8.84 0.47 -1.67
N GLY A 351 -9.03 0.97 -2.88
CA GLY A 351 -9.05 2.40 -3.21
C GLY A 351 -7.67 3.04 -3.39
N ALA A 352 -6.58 2.30 -3.11
CA ALA A 352 -5.23 2.84 -3.26
C ALA A 352 -4.77 2.91 -4.72
N THR A 353 -3.94 3.92 -4.99
CA THR A 353 -3.16 4.03 -6.22
C THR A 353 -1.68 3.92 -5.86
N LEU A 354 -1.08 2.79 -6.25
CA LEU A 354 0.31 2.48 -5.97
C LEU A 354 1.19 2.94 -7.14
N THR A 355 2.00 3.96 -6.94
CA THR A 355 2.91 4.47 -7.97
C THR A 355 4.27 3.78 -7.85
N LEU A 356 4.61 2.97 -8.84
CA LEU A 356 5.80 2.12 -8.89
C LEU A 356 6.68 2.53 -10.08
N THR A 357 7.59 3.46 -9.83
CA THR A 357 8.39 4.12 -10.88
C THR A 357 9.88 3.80 -10.79
N GLY A 358 10.31 2.99 -9.80
CA GLY A 358 11.73 2.79 -9.54
C GLY A 358 12.43 4.11 -9.16
N ALA A 359 11.73 4.98 -8.41
CA ALA A 359 12.18 6.31 -7.99
C ALA A 359 12.44 7.31 -9.16
N ALA A 360 12.03 6.98 -10.39
CA ALA A 360 12.01 7.98 -11.44
C ALA A 360 11.02 9.10 -11.05
N ALA A 361 11.45 10.34 -11.18
CA ALA A 361 10.56 11.48 -10.96
C ALA A 361 9.41 11.43 -11.98
N PRO A 362 8.16 11.63 -11.54
CA PRO A 362 7.00 11.60 -12.40
C PRO A 362 7.02 12.72 -13.45
#